data_a9eb97c2250cc6338290a896130b7c9c
#
_entry.id   a9eb97c2250cc6338290a896130b7c9c
#
_cell.length_a   1.000
_cell.length_b   1.000
_cell.length_c   1.000
_cell.angle_alpha   90.00
_cell.angle_beta   90.00
_cell.angle_gamma   90.00
#
_symmetry.space_group_name_H-M   'P 1'
#
loop_
_entity.id
_entity.type
_entity.pdbx_description
1 polymer ?
#
loop_
_entity_poly.entity_id
_entity_poly.type
_entity_poly.pdbx_seq_one_letter_code
_entity_poly.pdbx_strand_id
1 'polypeptide(L)'
;MPYSDKFYFSIRDFFVCSTSLLFVAFIARNAEANEHLKRRREGFTGPDAEQNIIHRLLYTSDNSQNELYDWRVRPTDDNSPLHVWVNMYLRSISKVDDVNMEYTMHFTFRQEWVDERLLFYSGSQKHIVLSSVDQMIFLPDTFFQNEKDGKKHIVDKPNIMIRVYNATGKVLYSSRLTLTLSCPMKLEAYPLDTQTCFIDYASYAYTTRDLEYHWKEEKPIQIKAGLRQSLPSFVLTSIYTGNCTSVTNTGTYSCLRTIIRLKREFSYYLLQLYVPSFMLVAVSSVSFWLDKDSVPARVTLGTTVLLTVTTMASGINSNLPPVSYTKSIDIWIGVCTGFIFGALLEFSLVNWAARKEAYSFGKMNMFSGANKLRRSSNPLLAFQTPRLSIASYAPGSRSNSIRPGDLAAHLNPDPMHRFCNWWNHLWTVRYKEKSRRIDLLARILFPFFFIIFNIIYWTRYLRPYLAVKSEMTEDGLLSAAPTTTS
;
A
#
# COMPACT_ATOMS: atom_id res chain seq x y z
N MET A 1 15.55 39.13 -100.06
CA MET A 1 14.93 37.92 -100.61
C MET A 1 15.91 36.79 -100.42
N PRO A 2 15.54 35.63 -100.04
CA PRO A 2 14.31 35.12 -99.44
C PRO A 2 14.56 34.06 -98.34
N TYR A 3 13.46 33.74 -97.74
CA TYR A 3 13.01 32.47 -97.18
C TYR A 3 13.45 32.04 -95.77
N SER A 4 12.55 32.26 -94.88
CA SER A 4 12.42 31.67 -93.53
C SER A 4 11.66 30.35 -93.68
N ASP A 5 12.28 29.22 -93.30
CA ASP A 5 11.56 28.00 -93.07
C ASP A 5 11.31 27.87 -91.57
N LYS A 6 10.02 28.04 -91.19
CA LYS A 6 9.53 27.78 -89.85
C LYS A 6 9.37 26.28 -89.63
N PHE A 7 10.19 25.72 -88.76
CA PHE A 7 9.91 24.40 -88.17
C PHE A 7 8.65 24.50 -87.30
N TYR A 8 7.54 24.04 -87.73
CA TYR A 8 6.39 23.71 -86.93
C TYR A 8 6.60 22.33 -86.37
N PHE A 9 7.17 22.26 -85.14
CA PHE A 9 7.14 21.05 -84.32
C PHE A 9 5.72 20.91 -83.71
N SER A 10 4.98 19.90 -84.22
CA SER A 10 3.59 19.65 -83.80
C SER A 10 3.55 19.25 -82.31
N ILE A 11 2.79 19.99 -81.51
CA ILE A 11 2.48 19.68 -80.08
C ILE A 11 1.99 18.23 -79.92
N ARG A 12 1.47 17.63 -80.99
CA ARG A 12 1.00 16.24 -81.08
C ARG A 12 2.15 15.20 -80.90
N ASP A 13 3.34 15.49 -81.40
CA ASP A 13 4.50 14.57 -81.33
C ASP A 13 5.16 14.63 -79.97
N PHE A 14 5.07 15.75 -79.24
CA PHE A 14 5.54 15.88 -77.91
C PHE A 14 4.67 15.10 -76.89
N PHE A 15 3.33 15.10 -77.10
CA PHE A 15 2.41 14.31 -76.27
C PHE A 15 2.58 12.78 -76.49
N VAL A 16 2.80 12.34 -77.73
CA VAL A 16 2.99 10.91 -78.08
C VAL A 16 4.33 10.40 -77.48
N CYS A 17 5.39 11.21 -77.56
CA CYS A 17 6.71 10.82 -76.95
C CYS A 17 6.67 10.80 -75.41
N SER A 18 5.97 11.77 -74.78
CA SER A 18 5.81 11.83 -73.34
C SER A 18 4.96 10.68 -72.75
N THR A 19 3.87 10.31 -73.45
CA THR A 19 3.02 9.17 -73.05
C THR A 19 3.72 7.84 -73.28
N SER A 20 4.54 7.67 -74.27
CA SER A 20 5.35 6.47 -74.50
C SER A 20 6.41 6.29 -73.44
N LEU A 21 7.10 7.38 -73.03
CA LEU A 21 8.10 7.34 -71.94
C LEU A 21 7.46 7.01 -70.58
N LEU A 22 6.30 7.55 -70.25
CA LEU A 22 5.55 7.23 -69.07
C LEU A 22 5.06 5.77 -69.05
N PHE A 23 4.66 5.24 -70.19
CA PHE A 23 4.23 3.86 -70.34
C PHE A 23 5.40 2.88 -70.22
N VAL A 24 6.57 3.19 -70.78
CA VAL A 24 7.79 2.41 -70.64
C VAL A 24 8.29 2.45 -69.13
N ALA A 25 8.25 3.61 -68.47
CA ALA A 25 8.58 3.75 -67.10
C ALA A 25 7.61 2.98 -66.16
N PHE A 26 6.33 2.94 -66.48
CA PHE A 26 5.31 2.15 -65.80
C PHE A 26 5.53 0.64 -65.96
N ILE A 27 5.87 0.19 -67.19
CA ILE A 27 6.22 -1.22 -67.43
C ILE A 27 7.51 -1.61 -66.71
N ALA A 28 8.55 -0.77 -66.73
CA ALA A 28 9.80 -1.01 -66.02
C ALA A 28 9.58 -1.10 -64.49
N ARG A 29 8.80 -0.20 -63.92
CA ARG A 29 8.41 -0.26 -62.49
C ARG A 29 7.63 -1.52 -62.12
N ASN A 30 6.68 -1.93 -63.00
CA ASN A 30 5.95 -3.18 -62.77
C ASN A 30 6.83 -4.43 -62.96
N ALA A 31 7.82 -4.39 -63.85
CA ALA A 31 8.80 -5.46 -64.01
C ALA A 31 9.72 -5.57 -62.77
N GLU A 32 10.22 -4.44 -62.21
CA GLU A 32 11.00 -4.41 -60.97
C GLU A 32 10.17 -4.89 -59.76
N ALA A 33 8.91 -4.46 -59.67
CA ALA A 33 8.00 -4.92 -58.62
C ALA A 33 7.72 -6.42 -58.69
N ASN A 34 7.57 -6.96 -59.91
CA ASN A 34 7.41 -8.40 -60.13
C ASN A 34 8.69 -9.19 -59.85
N GLU A 35 9.88 -8.66 -60.22
CA GLU A 35 11.16 -9.29 -59.81
C GLU A 35 11.36 -9.26 -58.28
N HIS A 36 11.02 -8.17 -57.61
CA HIS A 36 11.03 -8.12 -56.13
C HIS A 36 10.05 -9.11 -55.50
N LEU A 37 8.87 -9.27 -56.05
CA LEU A 37 7.89 -10.27 -55.61
C LEU A 37 8.37 -11.69 -55.91
N LYS A 38 9.04 -11.91 -57.05
CA LYS A 38 9.61 -13.22 -57.41
C LYS A 38 10.79 -13.58 -56.51
N ARG A 39 11.71 -12.66 -56.24
CA ARG A 39 12.81 -12.86 -55.27
C ARG A 39 12.28 -13.08 -53.84
N ARG A 40 11.20 -12.39 -53.43
CA ARG A 40 10.53 -12.68 -52.17
C ARG A 40 9.91 -14.08 -52.13
N ARG A 41 9.29 -14.54 -53.23
CA ARG A 41 8.73 -15.91 -53.30
C ARG A 41 9.85 -16.97 -53.32
N GLU A 42 10.92 -16.73 -54.02
CA GLU A 42 12.08 -17.65 -54.05
C GLU A 42 12.79 -17.71 -52.68
N GLY A 43 12.87 -16.60 -51.94
CA GLY A 43 13.37 -16.59 -50.57
C GLY A 43 12.44 -17.30 -49.56
N PHE A 44 11.14 -17.40 -49.89
CA PHE A 44 10.15 -18.15 -49.07
C PHE A 44 10.07 -19.65 -49.43
N THR A 45 10.57 -20.03 -50.59
CA THR A 45 10.51 -21.43 -51.07
C THR A 45 11.84 -22.17 -50.95
N GLY A 46 12.89 -21.51 -50.42
CA GLY A 46 14.18 -22.14 -50.16
C GLY A 46 14.10 -23.19 -48.99
N PRO A 47 15.03 -24.15 -48.96
CA PRO A 47 15.04 -25.18 -47.90
C PRO A 47 15.16 -24.61 -46.48
N ASP A 48 15.73 -23.40 -46.33
CA ASP A 48 15.88 -22.68 -45.08
C ASP A 48 14.78 -21.66 -44.80
N ALA A 49 13.70 -21.62 -45.62
CA ALA A 49 12.56 -20.78 -45.35
C ALA A 49 11.86 -21.22 -44.06
N GLU A 50 11.52 -20.30 -43.15
CA GLU A 50 10.89 -20.59 -41.89
C GLU A 50 9.65 -21.48 -42.05
N GLN A 51 8.85 -21.22 -43.08
CA GLN A 51 7.65 -22.01 -43.35
C GLN A 51 7.97 -23.49 -43.66
N ASN A 52 9.02 -23.77 -44.42
CA ASN A 52 9.43 -25.12 -44.75
C ASN A 52 9.97 -25.87 -43.54
N ILE A 53 10.74 -25.16 -42.66
CA ILE A 53 11.22 -25.72 -41.41
C ILE A 53 10.05 -26.07 -40.51
N ILE A 54 9.10 -25.17 -40.32
CA ILE A 54 7.89 -25.41 -39.47
C ILE A 54 7.09 -26.60 -40.02
N HIS A 55 6.87 -26.64 -41.36
CA HIS A 55 6.12 -27.74 -41.98
C HIS A 55 6.81 -29.07 -41.75
N ARG A 56 8.13 -29.14 -41.92
CA ARG A 56 8.92 -30.36 -41.70
C ARG A 56 8.91 -30.81 -40.25
N LEU A 57 9.02 -29.87 -39.30
CA LEU A 57 9.04 -30.21 -37.87
C LEU A 57 7.69 -30.68 -37.34
N LEU A 58 6.58 -30.12 -37.81
CA LEU A 58 5.28 -30.34 -37.21
C LEU A 58 4.35 -31.24 -38.04
N TYR A 59 4.55 -31.29 -39.39
CA TYR A 59 3.57 -31.94 -40.29
C TYR A 59 4.17 -33.02 -41.19
N THR A 60 5.48 -33.20 -41.19
CA THR A 60 6.13 -34.18 -42.08
C THR A 60 6.75 -35.27 -41.21
N SER A 61 6.36 -36.51 -41.48
CA SER A 61 7.05 -37.71 -40.98
C SER A 61 8.36 -37.86 -41.74
N ASP A 62 9.50 -37.76 -41.13
CA ASP A 62 10.78 -38.12 -41.72
C ASP A 62 10.84 -39.64 -41.92
N ASN A 63 11.21 -40.09 -43.11
CA ASN A 63 11.14 -41.49 -43.55
C ASN A 63 11.89 -42.53 -42.69
N SER A 64 12.53 -42.16 -41.58
CA SER A 64 13.28 -43.09 -40.73
C SER A 64 12.54 -43.55 -39.46
N GLN A 65 11.49 -42.90 -39.00
CA GLN A 65 10.73 -43.28 -37.82
C GLN A 65 9.25 -42.94 -37.85
N ASN A 66 8.54 -42.87 -38.93
CA ASN A 66 7.07 -42.82 -39.13
C ASN A 66 6.22 -42.11 -38.07
N GLU A 67 6.74 -41.32 -37.17
CA GLU A 67 5.99 -40.63 -36.14
C GLU A 67 5.91 -39.13 -36.38
N LEU A 68 4.68 -38.67 -36.58
CA LEU A 68 4.33 -37.26 -36.60
C LEU A 68 4.54 -36.66 -35.20
N TYR A 69 5.01 -35.44 -35.08
CA TYR A 69 5.15 -34.78 -33.77
C TYR A 69 3.85 -34.79 -32.99
N ASP A 70 3.84 -35.49 -31.83
CA ASP A 70 2.69 -35.46 -30.89
C ASP A 70 2.95 -34.53 -29.74
N TRP A 71 2.20 -33.42 -29.71
CA TRP A 71 2.29 -32.40 -28.67
C TRP A 71 1.77 -32.87 -27.31
N ARG A 72 1.04 -33.99 -27.25
CA ARG A 72 0.50 -34.58 -26.01
C ARG A 72 1.58 -35.32 -25.22
N VAL A 73 2.61 -35.76 -25.88
CA VAL A 73 3.69 -36.56 -25.29
C VAL A 73 4.82 -35.65 -24.84
N ARG A 74 5.31 -35.93 -23.64
CA ARG A 74 6.46 -35.23 -23.03
C ARG A 74 7.75 -35.51 -23.83
N PRO A 75 8.62 -34.50 -24.05
CA PRO A 75 9.84 -34.65 -24.83
C PRO A 75 11.01 -35.27 -24.03
N THR A 76 10.87 -36.52 -23.52
CA THR A 76 11.98 -37.23 -22.85
C THR A 76 11.81 -38.72 -23.05
N ASP A 77 12.86 -39.41 -23.51
CA ASP A 77 12.84 -40.84 -23.80
C ASP A 77 13.37 -41.72 -22.63
N ASP A 78 14.24 -41.18 -21.76
CA ASP A 78 15.04 -42.01 -20.83
C ASP A 78 14.61 -41.92 -19.36
N ASN A 79 13.36 -42.06 -18.99
CA ASN A 79 12.90 -41.96 -17.59
C ASN A 79 13.49 -40.78 -16.77
N SER A 80 14.15 -39.84 -17.43
CA SER A 80 14.67 -38.60 -16.82
C SER A 80 13.59 -37.52 -16.74
N PRO A 81 13.57 -36.68 -15.70
CA PRO A 81 12.63 -35.57 -15.63
C PRO A 81 12.93 -34.52 -16.70
N LEU A 82 11.87 -33.94 -17.27
CA LEU A 82 12.00 -32.76 -18.11
C LEU A 82 12.36 -31.55 -17.24
N HIS A 83 13.53 -30.97 -17.48
CA HIS A 83 13.95 -29.75 -16.80
C HIS A 83 13.36 -28.52 -17.48
N VAL A 84 12.61 -27.72 -16.70
CA VAL A 84 12.00 -26.47 -17.19
C VAL A 84 12.56 -25.29 -16.43
N TRP A 85 13.30 -24.42 -17.14
CA TRP A 85 13.84 -23.19 -16.55
C TRP A 85 12.86 -22.06 -16.68
N VAL A 86 12.62 -21.37 -15.55
CA VAL A 86 11.64 -20.30 -15.47
C VAL A 86 12.28 -18.94 -15.23
N ASN A 87 11.72 -17.95 -15.89
CA ASN A 87 12.05 -16.55 -15.72
C ASN A 87 10.76 -15.71 -15.72
N MET A 88 10.69 -14.71 -14.86
CA MET A 88 9.55 -13.80 -14.77
C MET A 88 9.97 -12.35 -15.05
N TYR A 89 9.15 -11.62 -15.81
CA TYR A 89 9.29 -10.17 -15.99
C TYR A 89 8.06 -9.46 -15.42
N LEU A 90 8.24 -8.84 -14.25
CA LEU A 90 7.18 -8.13 -13.53
C LEU A 90 6.92 -6.77 -14.18
N ARG A 91 5.66 -6.52 -14.59
CA ARG A 91 5.26 -5.32 -15.32
C ARG A 91 4.54 -4.31 -14.47
N SER A 92 3.58 -4.76 -13.67
CA SER A 92 2.84 -3.92 -12.73
C SER A 92 2.20 -4.74 -11.62
N ILE A 93 2.07 -4.13 -10.47
CA ILE A 93 1.17 -4.56 -9.40
C ILE A 93 0.04 -3.54 -9.42
N SER A 94 -1.22 -3.96 -9.58
CA SER A 94 -2.33 -3.03 -9.83
C SER A 94 -3.22 -2.83 -8.61
N LYS A 95 -3.45 -3.85 -7.82
CA LYS A 95 -4.32 -3.81 -6.65
C LYS A 95 -3.73 -4.66 -5.53
N VAL A 96 -3.70 -4.10 -4.34
CA VAL A 96 -3.48 -4.86 -3.09
C VAL A 96 -4.72 -4.63 -2.24
N ASP A 97 -5.45 -5.69 -1.94
CA ASP A 97 -6.73 -5.67 -1.25
C ASP A 97 -6.61 -6.33 0.13
N ASP A 98 -6.65 -5.50 1.16
CA ASP A 98 -6.52 -5.96 2.54
C ASP A 98 -7.79 -6.73 2.99
N VAL A 99 -8.97 -6.39 2.44
CA VAL A 99 -10.26 -6.98 2.82
C VAL A 99 -10.37 -8.41 2.30
N ASN A 100 -10.08 -8.59 1.00
CA ASN A 100 -10.15 -9.90 0.35
C ASN A 100 -8.85 -10.70 0.50
N MET A 101 -7.82 -10.13 1.13
CA MET A 101 -6.48 -10.73 1.28
C MET A 101 -5.93 -11.24 -0.04
N GLU A 102 -5.90 -10.33 -1.05
CA GLU A 102 -5.46 -10.63 -2.40
C GLU A 102 -4.68 -9.47 -3.01
N TYR A 103 -3.91 -9.77 -4.04
CA TYR A 103 -3.26 -8.75 -4.85
C TYR A 103 -3.28 -9.16 -6.32
N THR A 104 -3.37 -8.16 -7.20
CA THR A 104 -3.38 -8.39 -8.65
C THR A 104 -2.06 -7.98 -9.24
N MET A 105 -1.44 -8.90 -9.98
CA MET A 105 -0.15 -8.70 -10.61
C MET A 105 -0.21 -8.97 -12.11
N HIS A 106 0.51 -8.15 -12.85
CA HIS A 106 0.68 -8.28 -14.29
C HIS A 106 2.15 -8.54 -14.61
N PHE A 107 2.43 -9.67 -15.25
CA PHE A 107 3.79 -10.10 -15.58
C PHE A 107 3.87 -10.89 -16.88
N THR A 108 5.07 -11.06 -17.38
CA THR A 108 5.36 -11.99 -18.45
C THR A 108 6.04 -13.22 -17.85
N PHE A 109 5.43 -14.37 -18.05
CA PHE A 109 5.93 -15.65 -17.59
C PHE A 109 6.65 -16.34 -18.73
N ARG A 110 7.89 -16.79 -18.51
CA ARG A 110 8.70 -17.45 -19.51
C ARG A 110 9.16 -18.79 -19.00
N GLN A 111 9.05 -19.80 -19.87
CA GLN A 111 9.50 -21.16 -19.61
C GLN A 111 10.41 -21.57 -20.74
N GLU A 112 11.55 -22.21 -20.40
CA GLU A 112 12.51 -22.74 -21.36
C GLU A 112 12.73 -24.23 -21.07
N TRP A 113 12.66 -25.06 -22.08
CA TRP A 113 12.98 -26.49 -22.01
C TRP A 113 13.62 -26.94 -23.32
N VAL A 114 14.12 -28.17 -23.35
CA VAL A 114 14.68 -28.81 -24.55
C VAL A 114 13.70 -29.84 -25.06
N ASP A 115 13.39 -29.78 -26.35
CA ASP A 115 12.60 -30.80 -27.06
C ASP A 115 13.39 -31.27 -28.28
N GLU A 116 14.01 -32.42 -28.19
CA GLU A 116 14.86 -32.98 -29.24
C GLU A 116 14.10 -33.22 -30.55
N ARG A 117 12.77 -33.44 -30.46
CA ARG A 117 11.90 -33.61 -31.63
C ARG A 117 11.74 -32.35 -32.47
N LEU A 118 12.06 -31.18 -31.87
CA LEU A 118 12.03 -29.89 -32.55
C LEU A 118 13.42 -29.42 -32.97
N LEU A 119 14.38 -30.35 -33.05
CA LEU A 119 15.75 -30.03 -33.49
C LEU A 119 15.74 -29.75 -35.01
N PHE A 120 16.32 -28.63 -35.40
CA PHE A 120 16.53 -28.29 -36.79
C PHE A 120 17.90 -27.65 -37.00
N TYR A 121 18.39 -27.73 -38.21
CA TYR A 121 19.66 -27.11 -38.60
C TYR A 121 19.39 -26.18 -39.78
N SER A 122 19.77 -24.92 -39.62
CA SER A 122 19.67 -23.90 -40.66
C SER A 122 20.89 -23.00 -40.60
N GLY A 123 21.49 -22.73 -41.77
CA GLY A 123 22.63 -21.82 -41.89
C GLY A 123 22.25 -20.33 -41.70
N SER A 124 21.00 -19.98 -41.95
CA SER A 124 20.54 -18.58 -41.98
C SER A 124 19.71 -18.19 -40.76
N GLN A 125 18.99 -19.13 -40.11
CA GLN A 125 18.03 -18.88 -39.04
C GLN A 125 18.59 -19.25 -37.67
N LYS A 126 18.69 -18.29 -36.77
CA LYS A 126 19.09 -18.55 -35.37
C LYS A 126 17.96 -19.19 -34.55
N HIS A 127 16.74 -18.86 -34.85
CA HIS A 127 15.52 -19.39 -34.23
C HIS A 127 14.33 -19.19 -35.16
N ILE A 128 13.30 -20.00 -34.98
CA ILE A 128 12.00 -19.84 -35.64
C ILE A 128 10.96 -19.42 -34.59
N VAL A 129 9.93 -18.68 -35.05
CA VAL A 129 8.81 -18.23 -34.20
C VAL A 129 7.54 -18.96 -34.63
N LEU A 130 6.98 -19.76 -33.70
CA LEU A 130 5.73 -20.46 -33.93
C LEU A 130 4.54 -19.57 -33.59
N SER A 131 3.47 -19.66 -34.39
CA SER A 131 2.23 -18.96 -34.12
C SER A 131 1.56 -19.50 -32.87
N SER A 132 1.04 -18.61 -32.02
CA SER A 132 0.30 -19.02 -30.83
C SER A 132 -1.09 -19.58 -31.11
N VAL A 133 -1.59 -19.41 -32.33
CA VAL A 133 -2.94 -19.86 -32.70
C VAL A 133 -3.00 -21.38 -32.90
N ASP A 134 -1.91 -21.95 -33.44
CA ASP A 134 -1.82 -23.37 -33.77
C ASP A 134 -0.91 -24.15 -32.80
N GLN A 135 -0.97 -23.89 -31.50
CA GLN A 135 -0.10 -24.46 -30.46
C GLN A 135 0.04 -25.98 -30.54
N MET A 136 0.71 -26.47 -31.57
CA MET A 136 0.92 -27.92 -31.82
C MET A 136 2.25 -28.40 -31.24
N ILE A 137 2.74 -27.77 -30.16
CA ILE A 137 3.92 -28.22 -29.41
C ILE A 137 3.56 -28.56 -27.99
N PHE A 138 4.35 -29.45 -27.37
CA PHE A 138 4.24 -29.75 -25.95
C PHE A 138 4.47 -28.47 -25.13
N LEU A 139 3.58 -28.23 -24.17
CA LEU A 139 3.71 -27.16 -23.18
C LEU A 139 3.63 -27.76 -21.77
N PRO A 140 4.51 -27.36 -20.83
CA PRO A 140 4.38 -27.72 -19.44
C PRO A 140 3.00 -27.31 -18.88
N ASP A 141 2.39 -28.16 -18.07
CA ASP A 141 1.06 -27.99 -17.47
C ASP A 141 1.09 -27.08 -16.23
N THR A 142 1.85 -26.01 -16.27
CA THR A 142 2.09 -25.09 -15.16
C THR A 142 0.81 -24.41 -14.70
N PHE A 143 0.52 -24.48 -13.41
CA PHE A 143 -0.55 -23.75 -12.75
C PHE A 143 -0.03 -22.94 -11.57
N PHE A 144 -0.78 -21.92 -11.15
CA PHE A 144 -0.44 -21.09 -10.01
C PHE A 144 -1.26 -21.51 -8.79
N GLN A 145 -0.60 -22.01 -7.75
CA GLN A 145 -1.28 -22.65 -6.62
C GLN A 145 -2.16 -21.70 -5.79
N ASN A 146 -1.78 -20.45 -5.74
CA ASN A 146 -2.49 -19.41 -4.95
C ASN A 146 -3.31 -18.45 -5.82
N GLU A 147 -3.61 -18.81 -7.07
CA GLU A 147 -4.46 -17.99 -7.93
C GLU A 147 -5.93 -18.07 -7.49
N LYS A 148 -6.60 -16.91 -7.57
CA LYS A 148 -8.06 -16.78 -7.42
C LYS A 148 -8.73 -16.49 -8.75
N ASP A 149 -8.07 -15.69 -9.59
CA ASP A 149 -8.52 -15.37 -10.96
C ASP A 149 -7.30 -15.14 -11.84
N GLY A 150 -7.40 -15.54 -13.11
CA GLY A 150 -6.30 -15.45 -14.05
C GLY A 150 -6.76 -15.13 -15.47
N LYS A 151 -6.03 -14.20 -16.11
CA LYS A 151 -6.31 -13.81 -17.50
C LYS A 151 -5.05 -13.82 -18.34
N LYS A 152 -5.10 -14.52 -19.48
CA LYS A 152 -4.13 -14.34 -20.57
C LYS A 152 -4.52 -13.10 -21.37
N HIS A 153 -3.53 -12.29 -21.75
CA HIS A 153 -3.79 -11.09 -22.52
C HIS A 153 -4.04 -11.43 -24.00
N ILE A 154 -5.26 -11.16 -24.45
CA ILE A 154 -5.72 -11.32 -25.82
C ILE A 154 -6.42 -10.01 -26.18
N VAL A 155 -5.76 -9.15 -26.97
CA VAL A 155 -6.38 -7.92 -27.46
C VAL A 155 -6.72 -8.07 -28.93
N ASP A 156 -5.75 -8.25 -29.80
CA ASP A 156 -5.91 -8.58 -31.22
C ASP A 156 -5.52 -10.05 -31.44
N LYS A 157 -4.30 -10.39 -30.99
CA LYS A 157 -3.80 -11.75 -30.96
C LYS A 157 -3.35 -12.10 -29.54
N PRO A 158 -3.32 -13.41 -29.17
CA PRO A 158 -2.77 -13.83 -27.89
C PRO A 158 -1.34 -13.31 -27.72
N ASN A 159 -1.06 -12.68 -26.56
CA ASN A 159 0.28 -12.19 -26.22
C ASN A 159 1.17 -13.37 -25.76
N ILE A 160 1.35 -14.31 -26.68
CA ILE A 160 2.16 -15.52 -26.49
C ILE A 160 3.26 -15.51 -27.56
N MET A 161 4.46 -15.90 -27.16
CA MET A 161 5.61 -16.05 -28.04
C MET A 161 6.21 -17.43 -27.81
N ILE A 162 6.37 -18.18 -28.88
CA ILE A 162 7.03 -19.48 -28.87
C ILE A 162 8.23 -19.38 -29.83
N ARG A 163 9.43 -19.65 -29.32
CA ARG A 163 10.65 -19.69 -30.10
C ARG A 163 11.30 -21.05 -29.97
N VAL A 164 11.72 -21.61 -31.10
CA VAL A 164 12.55 -22.81 -31.14
C VAL A 164 13.92 -22.42 -31.68
N TYR A 165 14.97 -22.79 -30.97
CA TYR A 165 16.34 -22.39 -31.30
C TYR A 165 17.03 -23.45 -32.16
N ASN A 166 17.76 -22.95 -33.16
CA ASN A 166 18.55 -23.77 -34.07
C ASN A 166 19.59 -24.62 -33.32
N ALA A 167 19.84 -25.83 -33.80
CA ALA A 167 20.86 -26.78 -33.36
C ALA A 167 20.77 -27.25 -31.87
N THR A 168 19.80 -26.77 -31.12
CA THR A 168 19.66 -27.13 -29.69
C THR A 168 18.32 -27.74 -29.33
N GLY A 169 17.29 -27.60 -30.18
CA GLY A 169 15.92 -27.97 -29.85
C GLY A 169 15.35 -27.22 -28.64
N LYS A 170 16.00 -26.17 -28.18
CA LYS A 170 15.56 -25.36 -27.04
C LYS A 170 14.31 -24.57 -27.40
N VAL A 171 13.27 -24.74 -26.61
CA VAL A 171 12.00 -24.03 -26.74
C VAL A 171 11.89 -22.96 -25.67
N LEU A 172 11.54 -21.74 -26.08
CA LEU A 172 11.18 -20.62 -25.22
C LEU A 172 9.72 -20.30 -25.39
N TYR A 173 8.92 -20.57 -24.39
CA TYR A 173 7.51 -20.14 -24.29
C TYR A 173 7.44 -18.89 -23.41
N SER A 174 6.77 -17.86 -23.88
CA SER A 174 6.58 -16.60 -23.14
C SER A 174 5.15 -16.15 -23.25
N SER A 175 4.45 -16.01 -22.15
CA SER A 175 3.06 -15.57 -22.08
C SER A 175 2.90 -14.37 -21.16
N ARG A 176 1.99 -13.45 -21.51
CA ARG A 176 1.64 -12.30 -20.68
C ARG A 176 0.37 -12.61 -19.90
N LEU A 177 0.48 -12.50 -18.57
CA LEU A 177 -0.57 -12.89 -17.63
C LEU A 177 -0.92 -11.73 -16.70
N THR A 178 -2.19 -11.67 -16.32
CA THR A 178 -2.67 -10.94 -15.14
C THR A 178 -3.31 -11.94 -14.22
N LEU A 179 -2.79 -12.04 -13.00
CA LEU A 179 -3.29 -12.95 -11.98
C LEU A 179 -3.71 -12.16 -10.74
N THR A 180 -4.84 -12.54 -10.18
CA THR A 180 -5.25 -12.17 -8.82
C THR A 180 -4.89 -13.33 -7.92
N LEU A 181 -3.98 -13.07 -6.99
CA LEU A 181 -3.34 -14.07 -6.14
C LEU A 181 -3.73 -13.87 -4.69
N SER A 182 -3.94 -14.96 -3.97
CA SER A 182 -4.17 -14.94 -2.52
C SER A 182 -2.90 -14.53 -1.80
N CYS A 183 -3.02 -13.60 -0.85
CA CYS A 183 -1.95 -13.18 0.04
C CYS A 183 -2.49 -13.06 1.46
N PRO A 184 -2.36 -14.08 2.33
CA PRO A 184 -2.72 -14.00 3.73
C PRO A 184 -1.90 -12.91 4.43
N MET A 185 -2.52 -11.79 4.77
CA MET A 185 -1.86 -10.63 5.35
C MET A 185 -1.88 -10.68 6.87
N LYS A 186 -0.76 -10.30 7.52
CA LYS A 186 -0.66 -10.12 8.95
C LYS A 186 -0.85 -8.66 9.30
N LEU A 187 -1.99 -8.31 9.89
CA LEU A 187 -2.39 -6.93 10.15
C LEU A 187 -2.14 -6.48 11.60
N GLU A 188 -1.36 -7.25 12.40
CA GLU A 188 -1.05 -6.91 13.80
C GLU A 188 -0.43 -5.51 13.95
N ALA A 189 0.49 -5.15 13.06
CA ALA A 189 1.17 -3.86 13.06
C ALA A 189 0.52 -2.81 12.14
N TYR A 190 -0.67 -3.10 11.59
CA TYR A 190 -1.36 -2.18 10.68
C TYR A 190 -1.59 -0.80 11.31
N PRO A 191 -1.31 0.32 10.63
CA PRO A 191 -0.83 0.48 9.25
C PRO A 191 0.71 0.56 9.09
N LEU A 192 1.49 0.23 10.10
CA LEU A 192 2.95 0.23 10.12
C LEU A 192 3.49 -1.18 9.82
N ASP A 193 2.93 -1.82 8.77
CA ASP A 193 3.15 -3.22 8.44
C ASP A 193 3.95 -3.39 7.15
N THR A 194 4.60 -4.54 7.04
CA THR A 194 5.23 -5.03 5.82
C THR A 194 4.61 -6.39 5.51
N GLN A 195 3.99 -6.53 4.33
CA GLN A 195 3.34 -7.75 3.90
C GLN A 195 4.26 -8.59 3.04
N THR A 196 4.20 -9.90 3.19
CA THR A 196 4.95 -10.85 2.38
C THR A 196 3.95 -11.69 1.59
N CYS A 197 3.90 -11.47 0.27
CA CYS A 197 3.05 -12.19 -0.65
C CYS A 197 3.87 -13.15 -1.50
N PHE A 198 3.24 -14.19 -2.01
CA PHE A 198 3.90 -15.24 -2.78
C PHE A 198 3.24 -15.38 -4.16
N ILE A 199 4.03 -15.87 -5.13
CA ILE A 199 3.55 -16.47 -6.35
C ILE A 199 4.11 -17.88 -6.36
N ASP A 200 3.25 -18.86 -6.20
CA ASP A 200 3.60 -20.29 -6.19
C ASP A 200 3.12 -20.91 -7.49
N TYR A 201 3.99 -21.59 -8.23
CA TYR A 201 3.62 -22.30 -9.42
C TYR A 201 4.29 -23.66 -9.49
N ALA A 202 3.53 -24.61 -9.96
CA ALA A 202 3.90 -26.02 -10.02
C ALA A 202 3.31 -26.69 -11.27
N SER A 203 3.71 -27.94 -11.54
CA SER A 203 2.99 -28.81 -12.44
C SER A 203 1.75 -29.38 -11.76
N TYR A 204 0.64 -29.50 -12.48
CA TYR A 204 -0.60 -30.08 -11.97
C TYR A 204 -0.59 -31.61 -12.02
N ALA A 205 -0.15 -32.18 -13.15
CA ALA A 205 -0.21 -33.63 -13.40
C ALA A 205 1.15 -34.34 -13.25
N TYR A 206 2.27 -33.67 -13.59
CA TYR A 206 3.59 -34.27 -13.62
C TYR A 206 4.29 -34.20 -12.28
N THR A 207 4.76 -35.35 -11.81
CA THR A 207 5.58 -35.48 -10.59
C THR A 207 7.03 -35.02 -10.85
N THR A 208 7.85 -34.90 -9.79
CA THR A 208 9.28 -34.60 -9.90
C THR A 208 10.08 -35.65 -10.69
N ARG A 209 9.51 -36.85 -10.91
CA ARG A 209 10.12 -37.88 -11.79
C ARG A 209 9.90 -37.56 -13.27
N ASP A 210 8.86 -36.78 -13.57
CA ASP A 210 8.45 -36.49 -14.94
C ASP A 210 8.87 -35.09 -15.36
N LEU A 211 8.73 -34.07 -14.47
CA LEU A 211 8.99 -32.67 -14.75
C LEU A 211 9.52 -31.95 -13.51
N GLU A 212 10.58 -31.19 -13.69
CA GLU A 212 11.21 -30.44 -12.63
C GLU A 212 11.44 -28.98 -13.05
N TYR A 213 10.97 -28.05 -12.21
CA TYR A 213 11.15 -26.61 -12.43
C TYR A 213 12.43 -26.11 -11.78
N HIS A 214 13.15 -25.26 -12.49
CA HIS A 214 14.34 -24.57 -12.03
C HIS A 214 14.26 -23.08 -12.33
N TRP A 215 14.82 -22.28 -11.43
CA TRP A 215 15.03 -20.88 -11.75
C TRP A 215 16.14 -20.73 -12.78
N LYS A 216 15.96 -19.80 -13.71
CA LYS A 216 17.05 -19.41 -14.60
C LYS A 216 18.16 -18.76 -13.78
N GLU A 217 19.42 -19.17 -13.96
CA GLU A 217 20.56 -18.69 -13.17
C GLU A 217 20.76 -17.18 -13.35
N GLU A 218 20.69 -16.71 -14.59
CA GLU A 218 20.81 -15.29 -14.89
C GLU A 218 19.45 -14.58 -14.82
N LYS A 219 19.33 -13.64 -13.88
CA LYS A 219 18.15 -12.75 -13.74
C LYS A 219 16.82 -13.53 -13.75
N PRO A 220 16.58 -14.40 -12.75
CA PRO A 220 15.36 -15.19 -12.68
C PRO A 220 14.10 -14.30 -12.62
N ILE A 221 14.20 -13.15 -11.97
CA ILE A 221 13.13 -12.18 -11.88
C ILE A 221 13.63 -10.84 -12.39
N GLN A 222 12.94 -10.31 -13.39
CA GLN A 222 13.21 -9.00 -13.97
C GLN A 222 12.08 -8.06 -13.58
N ILE A 223 12.40 -6.81 -13.29
CA ILE A 223 11.43 -5.80 -12.85
C ILE A 223 11.43 -4.66 -13.86
N LYS A 224 10.23 -4.24 -14.27
CA LYS A 224 10.06 -3.04 -15.09
C LYS A 224 10.50 -1.81 -14.31
N ALA A 225 11.24 -0.91 -14.94
CA ALA A 225 11.61 0.39 -14.36
C ALA A 225 10.36 1.13 -13.85
N GLY A 226 10.44 1.72 -12.65
CA GLY A 226 9.35 2.43 -12.00
C GLY A 226 8.32 1.54 -11.29
N LEU A 227 8.41 0.21 -11.35
CA LEU A 227 7.48 -0.70 -10.67
C LEU A 227 7.46 -0.51 -9.15
N ARG A 228 8.60 -0.18 -8.55
CA ARG A 228 8.74 0.00 -7.08
C ARG A 228 7.80 1.05 -6.50
N GLN A 229 7.51 2.10 -7.27
CA GLN A 229 6.68 3.24 -6.87
C GLN A 229 5.34 3.26 -7.61
N SER A 230 4.96 2.19 -8.29
CA SER A 230 3.72 2.15 -9.07
C SER A 230 2.45 2.02 -8.21
N LEU A 231 2.59 1.54 -6.98
CA LEU A 231 1.49 1.40 -6.03
C LEU A 231 1.35 2.67 -5.18
N PRO A 232 0.14 3.25 -5.05
CA PRO A 232 -0.08 4.44 -4.24
C PRO A 232 0.00 4.16 -2.72
N SER A 233 -0.30 2.93 -2.30
CA SER A 233 -0.41 2.54 -0.89
C SER A 233 0.71 1.63 -0.39
N PHE A 234 1.53 1.07 -1.29
CA PHE A 234 2.64 0.18 -0.95
C PHE A 234 3.88 0.49 -1.76
N VAL A 235 5.05 0.23 -1.16
CA VAL A 235 6.35 0.23 -1.84
C VAL A 235 6.90 -1.18 -1.87
N LEU A 236 7.35 -1.61 -3.05
CA LEU A 236 8.05 -2.88 -3.22
C LEU A 236 9.46 -2.78 -2.62
N THR A 237 9.74 -3.50 -1.54
CA THR A 237 11.02 -3.45 -0.84
C THR A 237 12.00 -4.50 -1.32
N SER A 238 11.55 -5.73 -1.55
CA SER A 238 12.40 -6.84 -1.99
C SER A 238 11.61 -7.93 -2.70
N ILE A 239 12.29 -8.66 -3.58
CA ILE A 239 11.77 -9.86 -4.23
C ILE A 239 12.85 -10.94 -4.15
N TYR A 240 12.44 -12.15 -3.79
CA TYR A 240 13.30 -13.31 -3.67
C TYR A 240 12.73 -14.48 -4.46
N THR A 241 13.62 -15.38 -4.85
CA THR A 241 13.26 -16.70 -5.38
C THR A 241 13.34 -17.74 -4.28
N GLY A 242 12.44 -18.68 -4.29
CA GLY A 242 12.38 -19.78 -3.34
C GLY A 242 11.91 -21.07 -4.02
N ASN A 243 11.82 -22.12 -3.23
CA ASN A 243 11.29 -23.41 -3.62
C ASN A 243 10.10 -23.75 -2.69
N CYS A 244 9.07 -24.37 -3.23
CA CYS A 244 7.88 -24.81 -2.50
C CYS A 244 7.48 -26.26 -2.81
N THR A 245 8.42 -27.07 -3.33
CA THR A 245 8.19 -28.50 -3.64
C THR A 245 7.43 -29.18 -2.51
N SER A 246 6.32 -29.80 -2.85
CA SER A 246 5.39 -30.39 -1.89
C SER A 246 5.22 -31.88 -2.13
N VAL A 247 5.10 -32.64 -1.05
CA VAL A 247 4.79 -34.07 -1.07
C VAL A 247 3.31 -34.25 -0.76
N THR A 248 2.58 -34.90 -1.67
CA THR A 248 1.17 -35.20 -1.53
C THR A 248 0.94 -36.73 -1.62
N ASN A 249 -0.28 -37.16 -1.39
CA ASN A 249 -0.64 -38.59 -1.50
C ASN A 249 -0.48 -39.14 -2.93
N THR A 250 -0.51 -38.27 -3.94
CA THR A 250 -0.37 -38.63 -5.36
C THR A 250 1.06 -38.58 -5.87
N GLY A 251 1.98 -37.98 -5.12
CA GLY A 251 3.39 -37.87 -5.48
C GLY A 251 4.04 -36.57 -4.97
N THR A 252 5.28 -36.40 -5.37
CA THR A 252 6.03 -35.16 -5.11
C THR A 252 5.95 -34.27 -6.34
N TYR A 253 5.59 -33.01 -6.16
CA TYR A 253 5.44 -32.04 -7.25
C TYR A 253 6.47 -30.91 -7.10
N SER A 254 7.18 -30.65 -8.19
CA SER A 254 8.13 -29.53 -8.26
C SER A 254 7.37 -28.20 -8.22
N CYS A 255 7.77 -27.33 -7.31
CA CYS A 255 7.15 -26.04 -7.11
C CYS A 255 8.19 -24.94 -6.89
N LEU A 256 8.06 -23.83 -7.59
CA LEU A 256 8.88 -22.65 -7.37
C LEU A 256 8.05 -21.52 -6.78
N ARG A 257 8.68 -20.74 -5.88
CA ARG A 257 8.06 -19.64 -5.15
C ARG A 257 8.77 -18.33 -5.43
N THR A 258 8.00 -17.32 -5.82
CA THR A 258 8.46 -15.93 -5.81
C THR A 258 7.94 -15.25 -4.55
N ILE A 259 8.82 -14.68 -3.75
CA ILE A 259 8.51 -14.00 -2.49
C ILE A 259 8.60 -12.50 -2.73
N ILE A 260 7.51 -11.78 -2.46
CA ILE A 260 7.37 -10.35 -2.71
C ILE A 260 7.11 -9.66 -1.38
N ARG A 261 7.97 -8.71 -0.99
CA ARG A 261 7.78 -7.89 0.21
C ARG A 261 7.27 -6.51 -0.15
N LEU A 262 6.11 -6.18 0.39
CA LEU A 262 5.42 -4.91 0.19
C LEU A 262 5.36 -4.17 1.52
N LYS A 263 5.96 -2.99 1.59
CA LYS A 263 5.89 -2.09 2.75
C LYS A 263 4.77 -1.07 2.52
N ARG A 264 3.85 -0.94 3.48
CA ARG A 264 2.73 0.00 3.39
C ARG A 264 3.22 1.45 3.55
N GLU A 265 2.67 2.37 2.76
CA GLU A 265 2.91 3.80 2.92
C GLU A 265 2.09 4.35 4.08
N PHE A 266 2.80 4.93 5.04
CA PHE A 266 2.22 5.39 6.30
C PHE A 266 1.62 6.80 6.23
N SER A 267 2.07 7.66 5.29
CA SER A 267 1.75 9.09 5.23
C SER A 267 0.24 9.39 5.22
N TYR A 268 -0.53 8.59 4.49
CA TYR A 268 -1.98 8.73 4.44
C TYR A 268 -2.63 8.53 5.82
N TYR A 269 -2.23 7.48 6.54
CA TYR A 269 -2.79 7.17 7.85
C TYR A 269 -2.37 8.18 8.91
N LEU A 270 -1.16 8.73 8.80
CA LEU A 270 -0.68 9.79 9.68
C LEU A 270 -1.63 10.99 9.62
N LEU A 271 -1.98 11.44 8.41
CA LEU A 271 -2.82 12.63 8.19
C LEU A 271 -4.30 12.39 8.47
N GLN A 272 -4.82 11.22 8.13
CA GLN A 272 -6.27 10.94 8.22
C GLN A 272 -6.71 10.34 9.56
N LEU A 273 -5.79 9.71 10.29
CA LEU A 273 -6.11 9.01 11.52
C LEU A 273 -5.36 9.58 12.72
N TYR A 274 -4.02 9.53 12.70
CA TYR A 274 -3.23 9.82 13.91
C TYR A 274 -3.29 11.29 14.30
N VAL A 275 -3.19 12.21 13.36
CA VAL A 275 -3.29 13.64 13.62
C VAL A 275 -4.69 14.03 14.11
N PRO A 276 -5.81 13.66 13.44
CA PRO A 276 -7.14 14.00 13.93
C PRO A 276 -7.46 13.40 15.30
N SER A 277 -7.13 12.14 15.54
CA SER A 277 -7.38 11.50 16.86
C SER A 277 -6.56 12.14 17.98
N PHE A 278 -5.29 12.51 17.71
CA PHE A 278 -4.47 13.27 18.65
C PHE A 278 -5.12 14.63 18.98
N MET A 279 -5.60 15.36 17.97
CA MET A 279 -6.27 16.64 18.14
C MET A 279 -7.55 16.49 18.98
N LEU A 280 -8.33 15.41 18.76
CA LEU A 280 -9.53 15.14 19.56
C LEU A 280 -9.19 14.91 21.03
N VAL A 281 -8.13 14.18 21.36
CA VAL A 281 -7.66 14.01 22.74
C VAL A 281 -7.18 15.35 23.32
N ALA A 282 -6.48 16.17 22.55
CA ALA A 282 -6.06 17.50 22.97
C ALA A 282 -7.26 18.41 23.26
N VAL A 283 -8.28 18.42 22.39
CA VAL A 283 -9.52 19.17 22.60
C VAL A 283 -10.26 18.68 23.83
N SER A 284 -10.34 17.36 24.07
CA SER A 284 -10.96 16.83 25.29
C SER A 284 -10.26 17.32 26.56
N SER A 285 -8.94 17.47 26.50
CA SER A 285 -8.14 18.00 27.63
C SER A 285 -8.40 19.47 27.92
N VAL A 286 -8.90 20.26 26.94
CA VAL A 286 -9.29 21.67 27.15
C VAL A 286 -10.48 21.75 28.12
N SER A 287 -11.33 20.71 28.22
CA SER A 287 -12.44 20.67 29.18
C SER A 287 -12.00 20.93 30.62
N PHE A 288 -10.81 20.52 31.02
CA PHE A 288 -10.26 20.75 32.38
C PHE A 288 -9.95 22.22 32.68
N TRP A 289 -9.83 23.08 31.64
CA TRP A 289 -9.56 24.51 31.79
C TRP A 289 -10.84 25.33 31.84
N LEU A 290 -11.99 24.76 31.45
CA LEU A 290 -13.29 25.40 31.57
C LEU A 290 -13.72 25.47 33.02
N ASP A 291 -14.52 26.48 33.37
CA ASP A 291 -15.04 26.62 34.73
C ASP A 291 -15.95 25.41 35.10
N LYS A 292 -15.87 24.97 36.35
CA LYS A 292 -16.69 23.86 36.89
C LYS A 292 -18.18 24.11 36.79
N ASP A 293 -18.62 25.37 36.81
CA ASP A 293 -20.04 25.76 36.76
C ASP A 293 -20.58 25.78 35.32
N SER A 294 -19.72 25.72 34.30
CA SER A 294 -20.08 25.65 32.88
C SER A 294 -20.43 24.22 32.45
N VAL A 295 -21.40 23.60 33.13
CA VAL A 295 -21.80 22.19 32.90
C VAL A 295 -22.17 21.90 31.45
N PRO A 296 -23.03 22.73 30.75
CA PRO A 296 -23.42 22.45 29.38
C PRO A 296 -22.23 22.44 28.41
N ALA A 297 -21.25 23.35 28.60
CA ALA A 297 -20.07 23.43 27.72
C ALA A 297 -19.19 22.20 27.83
N ARG A 298 -18.88 21.72 29.05
CA ARG A 298 -18.07 20.53 29.28
C ARG A 298 -18.72 19.25 28.76
N VAL A 299 -20.03 19.08 28.99
CA VAL A 299 -20.78 17.91 28.52
C VAL A 299 -20.86 17.88 27.00
N THR A 300 -21.23 19.00 26.38
CA THR A 300 -21.34 19.08 24.92
C THR A 300 -19.98 18.78 24.25
N LEU A 301 -18.90 19.38 24.74
CA LEU A 301 -17.56 19.16 24.22
C LEU A 301 -17.14 17.69 24.36
N GLY A 302 -17.32 17.08 25.54
CA GLY A 302 -16.93 15.70 25.78
C GLY A 302 -17.74 14.70 24.94
N THR A 303 -19.06 14.87 24.85
CA THR A 303 -19.94 13.97 24.08
C THR A 303 -19.72 14.10 22.57
N THR A 304 -19.51 15.31 22.04
CA THR A 304 -19.22 15.51 20.62
C THR A 304 -17.88 14.91 20.21
N VAL A 305 -16.83 15.09 21.03
CA VAL A 305 -15.51 14.49 20.76
C VAL A 305 -15.55 12.97 20.84
N LEU A 306 -16.30 12.41 21.82
CA LEU A 306 -16.48 10.96 21.92
C LEU A 306 -17.22 10.40 20.71
N LEU A 307 -18.29 11.06 20.26
CA LEU A 307 -19.01 10.67 19.05
C LEU A 307 -18.11 10.72 17.82
N THR A 308 -17.29 11.77 17.69
CA THR A 308 -16.38 11.93 16.54
C THR A 308 -15.32 10.83 16.50
N VAL A 309 -14.73 10.47 17.65
CA VAL A 309 -13.71 9.38 17.66
C VAL A 309 -14.33 8.02 17.37
N THR A 310 -15.54 7.76 17.84
CA THR A 310 -16.25 6.49 17.56
C THR A 310 -16.70 6.37 16.12
N THR A 311 -17.16 7.45 15.49
CA THR A 311 -17.48 7.45 14.05
C THR A 311 -16.23 7.29 13.18
N MET A 312 -15.13 7.92 13.55
CA MET A 312 -13.83 7.71 12.87
C MET A 312 -13.35 6.26 13.00
N ALA A 313 -13.47 5.66 14.18
CA ALA A 313 -13.15 4.25 14.42
C ALA A 313 -13.98 3.30 13.54
N SER A 314 -15.28 3.54 13.44
CA SER A 314 -16.20 2.78 12.59
C SER A 314 -15.81 2.89 11.11
N GLY A 315 -15.51 4.11 10.63
CA GLY A 315 -15.09 4.35 9.23
C GLY A 315 -13.79 3.62 8.85
N ILE A 316 -12.85 3.49 9.78
CA ILE A 316 -11.60 2.75 9.54
C ILE A 316 -11.86 1.24 9.53
N ASN A 317 -12.64 0.74 10.49
CA ASN A 317 -12.92 -0.69 10.59
C ASN A 317 -13.75 -1.22 9.41
N SER A 318 -14.57 -0.38 8.77
CA SER A 318 -15.32 -0.77 7.58
C SER A 318 -14.45 -1.08 6.36
N ASN A 319 -13.22 -0.57 6.33
CA ASN A 319 -12.24 -0.79 5.25
C ASN A 319 -11.24 -1.90 5.55
N LEU A 320 -11.45 -2.69 6.60
CA LEU A 320 -10.55 -3.75 7.04
C LEU A 320 -11.31 -5.06 7.24
N PRO A 321 -10.67 -6.20 6.98
CA PRO A 321 -11.29 -7.49 7.25
C PRO A 321 -11.50 -7.70 8.75
N PRO A 322 -12.56 -8.42 9.15
CA PRO A 322 -12.71 -8.87 10.53
C PRO A 322 -11.63 -9.90 10.86
N VAL A 323 -10.69 -9.55 11.74
CA VAL A 323 -9.62 -10.42 12.22
C VAL A 323 -9.76 -10.68 13.71
N SER A 324 -9.35 -11.87 14.17
CA SER A 324 -9.49 -12.32 15.57
C SER A 324 -8.44 -11.74 16.50
N TYR A 325 -7.45 -11.01 16.00
CA TYR A 325 -6.37 -10.42 16.78
C TYR A 325 -6.45 -8.89 16.78
N THR A 326 -5.89 -8.25 17.80
CA THR A 326 -5.89 -6.79 17.95
C THR A 326 -4.83 -6.17 17.04
N LYS A 327 -5.26 -5.23 16.20
CA LYS A 327 -4.37 -4.43 15.35
C LYS A 327 -3.76 -3.27 16.14
N SER A 328 -2.59 -2.76 15.74
CA SER A 328 -2.00 -1.59 16.39
C SER A 328 -2.89 -0.34 16.33
N ILE A 329 -3.64 -0.20 15.24
CA ILE A 329 -4.62 0.88 15.08
C ILE A 329 -5.76 0.81 16.11
N ASP A 330 -6.23 -0.41 16.45
CA ASP A 330 -7.29 -0.60 17.45
C ASP A 330 -6.80 -0.20 18.85
N ILE A 331 -5.53 -0.50 19.17
CA ILE A 331 -4.90 -0.07 20.42
C ILE A 331 -4.84 1.46 20.49
N TRP A 332 -4.42 2.12 19.39
CA TRP A 332 -4.36 3.58 19.32
C TRP A 332 -5.71 4.22 19.55
N ILE A 333 -6.71 3.82 18.76
CA ILE A 333 -8.08 4.36 18.85
C ILE A 333 -8.70 4.03 20.19
N GLY A 334 -8.53 2.82 20.72
CA GLY A 334 -9.05 2.40 22.01
C GLY A 334 -8.51 3.24 23.16
N VAL A 335 -7.20 3.54 23.15
CA VAL A 335 -6.57 4.40 24.15
C VAL A 335 -7.05 5.84 24.00
N CYS A 336 -7.10 6.41 22.79
CA CYS A 336 -7.64 7.75 22.57
C CYS A 336 -9.10 7.87 23.07
N THR A 337 -9.95 6.88 22.76
CA THR A 337 -11.32 6.79 23.24
C THR A 337 -11.37 6.71 24.78
N GLY A 338 -10.48 5.91 25.38
CA GLY A 338 -10.35 5.78 26.83
C GLY A 338 -9.98 7.09 27.51
N PHE A 339 -9.06 7.88 26.94
CA PHE A 339 -8.72 9.21 27.44
C PHE A 339 -9.91 10.18 27.36
N ILE A 340 -10.62 10.23 26.23
CA ILE A 340 -11.81 11.08 26.07
C ILE A 340 -12.91 10.70 27.05
N PHE A 341 -13.18 9.41 27.20
CA PHE A 341 -14.15 8.90 28.18
C PHE A 341 -13.71 9.19 29.62
N GLY A 342 -12.42 9.04 29.92
CA GLY A 342 -11.85 9.40 31.22
C GLY A 342 -12.03 10.87 31.57
N ALA A 343 -11.94 11.77 30.59
CA ALA A 343 -12.21 13.20 30.79
C ALA A 343 -13.69 13.46 31.12
N LEU A 344 -14.63 12.72 30.54
CA LEU A 344 -16.05 12.79 30.92
C LEU A 344 -16.32 12.26 32.32
N LEU A 345 -15.67 11.18 32.71
CA LEU A 345 -15.77 10.63 34.09
C LEU A 345 -15.20 11.61 35.11
N GLU A 346 -14.07 12.23 34.81
CA GLU A 346 -13.47 13.26 35.68
C GLU A 346 -14.44 14.41 35.91
N PHE A 347 -15.04 14.95 34.83
CA PHE A 347 -16.07 15.98 34.95
C PHE A 347 -17.24 15.55 35.87
N SER A 348 -17.73 14.31 35.74
CA SER A 348 -18.81 13.78 36.58
C SER A 348 -18.39 13.75 38.07
N LEU A 349 -17.15 13.37 38.34
CA LEU A 349 -16.58 13.36 39.72
C LEU A 349 -16.44 14.78 40.29
N VAL A 350 -15.97 15.74 39.48
CA VAL A 350 -15.85 17.15 39.86
C VAL A 350 -17.21 17.73 40.21
N ASN A 351 -18.23 17.49 39.37
CA ASN A 351 -19.57 17.95 39.60
C ASN A 351 -20.20 17.33 40.88
N TRP A 352 -20.00 16.02 41.10
CA TRP A 352 -20.46 15.36 42.32
C TRP A 352 -19.76 15.93 43.58
N ALA A 353 -18.45 16.15 43.52
CA ALA A 353 -17.68 16.72 44.62
C ALA A 353 -18.15 18.15 44.94
N ALA A 354 -18.36 19.00 43.94
CA ALA A 354 -18.85 20.36 44.09
C ALA A 354 -20.24 20.42 44.73
N ARG A 355 -21.18 19.56 44.28
CA ARG A 355 -22.53 19.48 44.89
C ARG A 355 -22.46 19.00 46.35
N LYS A 356 -21.61 18.01 46.65
CA LYS A 356 -21.47 17.52 48.04
C LYS A 356 -20.88 18.60 48.97
N GLU A 357 -19.93 19.39 48.48
CA GLU A 357 -19.35 20.54 49.22
C GLU A 357 -20.40 21.63 49.44
N ALA A 358 -21.20 21.99 48.42
CA ALA A 358 -22.27 22.96 48.57
C ALA A 358 -23.33 22.52 49.59
N TYR A 359 -23.72 21.24 49.57
CA TYR A 359 -24.67 20.67 50.53
C TYR A 359 -24.14 20.70 51.98
N SER A 360 -22.88 20.34 52.16
CA SER A 360 -22.18 20.35 53.48
C SER A 360 -22.07 21.77 54.04
N PHE A 361 -21.80 22.77 53.20
CA PHE A 361 -21.70 24.17 53.57
C PHE A 361 -23.07 24.77 53.92
N GLY A 362 -24.14 24.43 53.18
CA GLY A 362 -25.51 24.80 53.46
C GLY A 362 -25.98 24.27 54.82
N LYS A 363 -25.66 23.01 55.15
CA LYS A 363 -25.97 22.39 56.45
C LYS A 363 -25.26 23.07 57.62
N MET A 364 -24.00 23.48 57.44
CA MET A 364 -23.23 24.16 58.45
C MET A 364 -23.71 25.58 58.71
N ASN A 365 -24.14 26.30 57.70
CA ASN A 365 -24.75 27.63 57.84
C ASN A 365 -26.13 27.59 58.50
N MET A 366 -26.95 26.55 58.26
CA MET A 366 -28.21 26.32 58.96
C MET A 366 -27.99 26.10 60.46
N PHE A 367 -26.98 25.28 60.81
CA PHE A 367 -26.67 25.06 62.24
C PHE A 367 -26.06 26.30 62.90
N SER A 368 -25.25 27.09 62.21
CA SER A 368 -24.70 28.35 62.72
C SER A 368 -25.79 29.42 62.88
N GLY A 369 -26.74 29.48 61.94
CA GLY A 369 -27.92 30.37 62.03
C GLY A 369 -28.85 30.02 63.21
N ALA A 370 -29.10 28.69 63.41
CA ALA A 370 -29.88 28.20 64.55
C ALA A 370 -29.22 28.50 65.90
N ASN A 371 -27.92 28.43 66.02
CA ASN A 371 -27.17 28.75 67.24
C ASN A 371 -27.13 30.28 67.48
N LYS A 372 -27.15 31.12 66.44
CA LYS A 372 -27.25 32.58 66.57
C LYS A 372 -28.66 33.02 67.04
N LEU A 373 -29.69 32.38 66.60
CA LEU A 373 -31.05 32.63 67.06
C LEU A 373 -31.26 32.16 68.48
N ARG A 374 -30.61 31.08 68.93
CA ARG A 374 -30.72 30.57 70.29
C ARG A 374 -29.92 31.39 71.35
N ARG A 375 -29.03 32.27 70.88
CA ARG A 375 -28.22 33.14 71.77
C ARG A 375 -28.78 34.57 71.89
N SER A 376 -29.86 34.93 71.16
CA SER A 376 -30.54 36.23 71.16
C SER A 376 -31.98 36.11 71.65
N SER A 377 -32.23 35.34 72.72
CA SER A 377 -33.48 35.39 73.43
C SER A 377 -33.34 36.32 74.64
N ASN A 378 -33.35 37.61 74.39
CA ASN A 378 -33.79 38.61 75.35
C ASN A 378 -35.12 39.18 74.83
N PRO A 379 -36.20 39.08 75.58
CA PRO A 379 -37.50 39.61 75.17
C PRO A 379 -37.56 41.07 75.62
N LEU A 380 -37.66 42.01 74.70
CA LEU A 380 -38.43 43.28 74.84
C LEU A 380 -38.20 44.18 73.61
N LEU A 381 -39.37 44.64 73.13
CA LEU A 381 -39.57 45.82 72.29
C LEU A 381 -39.45 45.75 70.76
N ALA A 382 -40.56 45.66 70.15
CA ALA A 382 -41.19 46.72 69.34
C ALA A 382 -40.94 46.67 67.81
N PHE A 383 -42.05 46.36 67.17
CA PHE A 383 -42.50 46.86 65.87
C PHE A 383 -41.69 47.95 65.22
N GLN A 384 -41.16 47.68 64.01
CA GLN A 384 -41.01 48.66 62.96
C GLN A 384 -40.91 48.03 61.58
N THR A 385 -41.69 48.54 60.66
CA THR A 385 -41.90 48.17 59.28
C THR A 385 -40.65 48.30 58.40
N PRO A 386 -40.53 47.51 57.29
CA PRO A 386 -39.38 47.65 56.40
C PRO A 386 -39.54 48.82 55.45
N ARG A 387 -38.56 49.74 55.50
CA ARG A 387 -38.36 50.76 54.43
C ARG A 387 -37.35 50.22 53.42
N LEU A 388 -37.75 50.21 52.18
CA LEU A 388 -36.89 50.13 51.02
C LEU A 388 -35.91 51.31 51.03
N SER A 389 -34.63 51.04 50.99
CA SER A 389 -33.61 52.08 50.72
C SER A 389 -32.75 51.67 49.56
N ILE A 390 -32.87 52.46 48.49
CA ILE A 390 -32.04 52.49 47.33
C ILE A 390 -30.63 52.98 47.78
N ALA A 391 -29.60 52.18 47.59
CA ALA A 391 -28.22 52.59 47.88
C ALA A 391 -27.60 53.28 46.67
N SER A 392 -27.36 54.55 46.79
CA SER A 392 -26.56 55.37 45.86
C SER A 392 -25.08 55.09 46.00
N TYR A 393 -24.41 54.97 44.89
CA TYR A 393 -22.97 54.88 44.74
C TYR A 393 -22.28 56.21 45.13
N ALA A 394 -21.26 56.15 45.94
CA ALA A 394 -20.30 57.23 46.13
C ALA A 394 -18.88 56.69 46.06
N PRO A 395 -17.94 57.31 45.27
CA PRO A 395 -16.57 56.86 45.16
C PRO A 395 -15.72 57.46 46.31
N GLY A 396 -15.18 56.53 47.12
CA GLY A 396 -14.19 56.89 48.16
C GLY A 396 -12.77 56.88 47.62
N SER A 397 -12.21 58.05 47.55
CA SER A 397 -10.77 58.29 47.32
C SER A 397 -9.96 57.82 48.52
N ARG A 398 -9.05 56.82 48.31
CA ARG A 398 -7.98 56.51 49.26
C ARG A 398 -6.65 56.95 48.70
N SER A 399 -6.11 57.99 49.31
CA SER A 399 -4.71 58.42 49.11
C SER A 399 -3.77 57.36 49.67
N ASN A 400 -2.94 56.74 48.85
CA ASN A 400 -1.80 55.93 49.25
C ASN A 400 -0.58 56.83 49.43
N SER A 401 -0.14 56.97 50.65
CA SER A 401 1.19 57.48 50.99
C SER A 401 2.27 56.46 50.61
N ILE A 402 3.09 56.77 49.63
CA ILE A 402 4.26 56.00 49.21
C ILE A 402 5.36 56.20 50.25
N ARG A 403 5.82 55.14 50.90
CA ARG A 403 7.03 55.13 51.74
C ARG A 403 8.27 55.07 50.84
N PRO A 404 9.34 55.86 51.10
CA PRO A 404 10.58 55.78 50.36
C PRO A 404 11.40 54.57 50.84
N GLY A 405 11.24 53.46 50.15
CA GLY A 405 11.98 52.23 50.44
C GLY A 405 11.86 51.15 49.37
N ASP A 406 10.91 51.27 48.40
CA ASP A 406 10.58 50.18 47.49
C ASP A 406 11.19 50.37 46.06
N LEU A 407 12.28 51.13 45.93
CA LEU A 407 12.89 51.37 44.64
C LEU A 407 14.09 50.49 44.32
N ALA A 408 14.16 49.31 44.92
CA ALA A 408 15.30 48.41 44.67
C ALA A 408 14.88 46.94 44.50
N ALA A 409 13.87 46.64 43.65
CA ALA A 409 13.55 45.25 43.31
C ALA A 409 12.87 45.07 41.94
N HIS A 410 13.39 45.76 40.87
CA HIS A 410 13.12 45.38 39.50
C HIS A 410 14.37 44.77 38.86
N LEU A 411 14.87 43.70 39.49
CA LEU A 411 15.70 42.70 38.81
C LEU A 411 14.76 41.61 38.29
N ASN A 412 14.68 41.48 36.98
CA ASN A 412 13.94 40.42 36.31
C ASN A 412 14.32 39.06 36.87
N PRO A 413 13.42 38.33 37.52
CA PRO A 413 13.76 36.97 37.96
C PRO A 413 13.91 36.07 36.77
N ASP A 414 15.01 35.31 36.73
CA ASP A 414 15.32 34.28 35.71
C ASP A 414 14.10 33.45 35.35
N PRO A 415 13.94 33.06 34.08
CA PRO A 415 12.80 32.26 33.63
C PRO A 415 12.65 30.97 34.40
N MET A 416 13.73 30.40 34.91
CA MET A 416 13.77 29.21 35.78
C MET A 416 13.13 29.47 37.14
N HIS A 417 13.33 30.65 37.73
CA HIS A 417 12.73 31.07 39.01
C HIS A 417 11.23 31.39 38.86
N ARG A 418 10.79 31.84 37.69
CA ARG A 418 9.37 31.98 37.35
C ARG A 418 8.69 30.60 37.23
N PHE A 419 9.36 29.65 36.61
CA PHE A 419 8.86 28.30 36.47
C PHE A 419 8.81 27.58 37.82
N CYS A 420 9.84 27.69 38.68
CA CYS A 420 9.82 27.15 40.02
C CYS A 420 8.79 27.82 40.93
N ASN A 421 8.60 29.14 40.84
CA ASN A 421 7.54 29.82 41.59
C ASN A 421 6.15 29.48 41.09
N TRP A 422 5.96 29.34 39.76
CA TRP A 422 4.72 28.86 39.15
C TRP A 422 4.44 27.42 39.60
N TRP A 423 5.46 26.55 39.60
CA TRP A 423 5.37 25.14 40.05
C TRP A 423 5.06 25.06 41.53
N ASN A 424 5.74 25.81 42.37
CA ASN A 424 5.47 25.91 43.80
C ASN A 424 4.09 26.52 44.09
N HIS A 425 3.64 27.48 43.30
CA HIS A 425 2.28 28.05 43.41
C HIS A 425 1.22 27.01 43.06
N LEU A 426 1.46 26.18 42.08
CA LEU A 426 0.59 25.05 41.71
C LEU A 426 0.47 24.00 42.85
N TRP A 427 1.56 23.74 43.59
CA TRP A 427 1.59 22.76 44.67
C TRP A 427 1.17 23.32 46.03
N THR A 428 1.44 24.58 46.30
CA THR A 428 1.18 25.23 47.61
C THR A 428 -0.17 25.93 47.68
N VAL A 429 -0.88 26.15 46.55
CA VAL A 429 -2.25 26.64 46.64
C VAL A 429 -3.12 25.57 47.27
N ARG A 430 -3.30 25.72 48.56
CA ARG A 430 -4.20 24.93 49.39
C ARG A 430 -5.63 25.27 49.01
N TYR A 431 -6.09 24.74 47.84
CA TYR A 431 -7.50 24.88 47.47
C TYR A 431 -8.33 24.22 48.56
N LYS A 432 -9.16 24.99 49.22
CA LYS A 432 -10.09 24.56 50.25
C LYS A 432 -11.16 23.66 49.67
N GLU A 433 -11.42 23.77 48.35
CA GLU A 433 -12.40 23.02 47.57
C GLU A 433 -11.78 21.76 46.94
N LYS A 434 -12.36 20.58 47.26
CA LYS A 434 -11.89 19.29 46.69
C LYS A 434 -12.08 19.21 45.18
N SER A 435 -13.16 19.81 44.65
CA SER A 435 -13.45 19.85 43.23
C SER A 435 -12.34 20.48 42.41
N ARG A 436 -11.79 21.62 42.83
CA ARG A 436 -10.66 22.30 42.17
C ARG A 436 -9.34 21.50 42.23
N ARG A 437 -9.15 20.66 43.27
CA ARG A 437 -7.97 19.77 43.34
C ARG A 437 -8.04 18.68 42.28
N ILE A 438 -9.21 18.12 42.01
CA ILE A 438 -9.42 17.08 41.02
C ILE A 438 -9.10 17.63 39.63
N ASP A 439 -9.68 18.78 39.23
CA ASP A 439 -9.40 19.48 37.99
C ASP A 439 -7.90 19.78 37.79
N LEU A 440 -7.20 20.23 38.85
CA LEU A 440 -5.79 20.55 38.79
C LEU A 440 -4.93 19.28 38.55
N LEU A 441 -5.25 18.19 39.24
CA LEU A 441 -4.57 16.92 39.06
C LEU A 441 -4.81 16.39 37.63
N ALA A 442 -6.03 16.48 37.12
CA ALA A 442 -6.37 16.04 35.78
C ALA A 442 -5.59 16.80 34.70
N ARG A 443 -5.45 18.15 34.82
CA ARG A 443 -4.66 18.99 33.90
C ARG A 443 -3.21 18.51 33.70
N ILE A 444 -2.63 17.88 34.71
CA ILE A 444 -1.23 17.40 34.67
C ILE A 444 -1.17 15.91 34.32
N LEU A 445 -2.00 15.08 34.96
CA LEU A 445 -1.96 13.63 34.80
C LEU A 445 -2.38 13.17 33.40
N PHE A 446 -3.43 13.78 32.81
CA PHE A 446 -3.91 13.37 31.50
C PHE A 446 -2.86 13.58 30.39
N PRO A 447 -2.29 14.79 30.18
CA PRO A 447 -1.22 14.96 29.20
C PRO A 447 0.01 14.10 29.50
N PHE A 448 0.37 13.95 30.78
CA PHE A 448 1.52 13.13 31.17
C PHE A 448 1.36 11.66 30.76
N PHE A 449 0.25 11.03 31.10
CA PHE A 449 -0.02 9.64 30.71
C PHE A 449 -0.17 9.49 29.20
N PHE A 450 -0.76 10.48 28.54
CA PHE A 450 -0.88 10.46 27.08
C PHE A 450 0.48 10.57 26.37
N ILE A 451 1.40 11.38 26.88
CA ILE A 451 2.79 11.46 26.38
C ILE A 451 3.52 10.13 26.58
N ILE A 452 3.42 9.53 27.77
CA ILE A 452 4.02 8.21 28.03
C ILE A 452 3.49 7.16 27.06
N PHE A 453 2.16 7.12 26.86
CA PHE A 453 1.54 6.22 25.90
C PHE A 453 2.10 6.45 24.49
N ASN A 454 2.20 7.72 24.03
CA ASN A 454 2.78 8.04 22.72
C ASN A 454 4.20 7.52 22.58
N ILE A 455 5.06 7.75 23.56
CA ILE A 455 6.44 7.26 23.54
C ILE A 455 6.47 5.72 23.40
N ILE A 456 5.70 5.01 24.21
CA ILE A 456 5.64 3.53 24.18
C ILE A 456 5.10 3.05 22.85
N TYR A 457 4.00 3.63 22.35
CA TYR A 457 3.35 3.25 21.09
C TYR A 457 4.28 3.42 19.90
N TRP A 458 4.86 4.62 19.74
CA TRP A 458 5.73 4.92 18.60
C TRP A 458 7.05 4.14 18.64
N THR A 459 7.64 3.94 19.82
CA THR A 459 8.85 3.11 19.93
C THR A 459 8.56 1.65 19.59
N ARG A 460 7.39 1.12 19.93
CA ARG A 460 7.01 -0.26 19.66
C ARG A 460 6.71 -0.54 18.20
N TYR A 461 6.05 0.39 17.50
CA TYR A 461 5.55 0.16 16.13
C TYR A 461 6.34 0.91 15.03
N LEU A 462 6.75 2.14 15.26
CA LEU A 462 7.45 2.94 14.26
C LEU A 462 8.92 2.51 14.10
N ARG A 463 9.59 2.17 15.19
CA ARG A 463 11.00 1.77 15.15
C ARG A 463 11.24 0.54 14.24
N PRO A 464 10.52 -0.59 14.39
CA PRO A 464 10.69 -1.73 13.49
C PRO A 464 10.28 -1.39 12.05
N TYR A 465 9.25 -0.57 11.84
CA TYR A 465 8.85 -0.11 10.50
C TYR A 465 9.97 0.68 9.79
N LEU A 466 10.66 1.58 10.50
CA LEU A 466 11.77 2.35 9.94
C LEU A 466 13.04 1.50 9.72
N ALA A 467 13.20 0.43 10.48
CA ALA A 467 14.35 -0.48 10.33
C ALA A 467 14.29 -1.31 9.04
N VAL A 468 13.12 -1.47 8.43
CA VAL A 468 12.98 -2.17 7.14
C VAL A 468 13.56 -1.30 6.04
N LYS A 469 14.81 -1.57 5.68
CA LYS A 469 15.47 -0.94 4.52
C LYS A 469 15.04 -1.65 3.23
N SER A 470 15.05 -0.91 2.12
CA SER A 470 14.93 -1.50 0.80
C SER A 470 16.25 -2.21 0.47
N GLU A 471 16.17 -3.50 0.20
CA GLU A 471 17.32 -4.34 -0.15
C GLU A 471 17.53 -4.44 -1.67
N MET A 472 16.69 -3.74 -2.45
CA MET A 472 16.78 -3.79 -3.91
C MET A 472 17.82 -2.79 -4.43
N THR A 473 18.76 -3.28 -5.20
CA THR A 473 19.64 -2.45 -6.04
C THR A 473 18.87 -1.89 -7.24
N GLU A 474 19.39 -0.86 -7.91
CA GLU A 474 18.75 -0.23 -9.08
C GLU A 474 18.47 -1.24 -10.21
N ASP A 475 19.23 -2.30 -10.31
CA ASP A 475 19.08 -3.38 -11.31
C ASP A 475 18.01 -4.44 -10.94
N GLY A 476 17.35 -4.32 -9.80
CA GLY A 476 16.24 -5.20 -9.40
C GLY A 476 16.63 -6.63 -9.03
N LEU A 477 17.90 -6.92 -8.89
CA LEU A 477 18.40 -8.25 -8.48
C LEU A 477 18.96 -8.19 -7.07
N LEU A 478 18.41 -9.02 -6.21
CA LEU A 478 19.04 -9.42 -4.96
C LEU A 478 19.71 -10.77 -5.12
N SER A 479 20.93 -10.85 -4.58
CA SER A 479 21.58 -12.11 -4.30
C SER A 479 20.63 -13.05 -3.54
N ALA A 480 20.77 -14.36 -3.80
CA ALA A 480 19.97 -15.43 -3.21
C ALA A 480 19.65 -15.17 -1.73
N ALA A 481 18.37 -15.44 -1.36
CA ALA A 481 17.94 -15.38 0.02
C ALA A 481 18.88 -16.19 0.90
N PRO A 482 19.24 -15.70 2.11
CA PRO A 482 19.92 -16.55 3.08
C PRO A 482 19.02 -17.75 3.34
N THR A 483 19.55 -18.94 3.16
CA THR A 483 18.92 -20.20 3.51
C THR A 483 18.59 -20.19 5.00
N THR A 484 17.39 -19.81 5.36
CA THR A 484 16.87 -20.13 6.69
C THR A 484 16.37 -21.55 6.65
N THR A 485 17.23 -22.46 7.07
CA THR A 485 16.87 -23.78 7.60
C THR A 485 15.95 -23.59 8.79
N SER A 486 14.73 -24.03 8.68
CA SER A 486 13.88 -24.79 9.64
C SER A 486 12.42 -24.72 9.21
#